data_f880d81c6519e646cce577fdc53001fa
#
_entry.id   f880d81c6519e646cce577fdc53001fa
#
_cell.length_a   1.000
_cell.length_b   1.000
_cell.length_c   1.000
_cell.angle_alpha   90.00
_cell.angle_beta   90.00
_cell.angle_gamma   90.00
#
_symmetry.space_group_name_H-M   'P 1'
#
loop_
_entity.id
_entity.type
_entity.pdbx_description
1 polymer ?
#
loop_
_entity_poly.entity_id
_entity_poly.type
_entity_poly.pdbx_seq_one_letter_code
_entity_poly.pdbx_strand_id
1 'polypeptide(L)'
;MGATSSQKREQQDVDMASASQDGLELATFGAGCFWGTEKFFRKQFGKKLASTMVGYMGGPTKANYLYVCTGLTNHAEVLQISFDPSKVEYSDLVHFFFRMHDPTTLNRQGNDQGTQYRSVIFTHSDEQQKIAEQVRDNVQASGNVNGEIVTQIQPADGLQFYKGESKHQRYLEKNPLGYCNHRLYY
;
A
#
# COMPACT_ATOMS: atom_id res chain seq x y z
N MET A 1 -34.39 -15.31 -13.03
CA MET A 1 -33.87 -13.98 -13.38
C MET A 1 -32.42 -13.93 -12.94
N GLY A 2 -31.49 -14.00 -13.86
CA GLY A 2 -30.05 -14.06 -13.54
C GLY A 2 -29.49 -12.67 -13.30
N ALA A 3 -28.68 -12.51 -12.25
CA ALA A 3 -27.96 -11.27 -11.97
C ALA A 3 -27.05 -10.90 -13.14
N THR A 4 -27.04 -9.62 -13.53
CA THR A 4 -26.22 -9.12 -14.63
C THR A 4 -24.73 -9.20 -14.31
N SER A 5 -23.87 -9.26 -15.35
CA SER A 5 -22.41 -9.35 -15.19
C SER A 5 -21.80 -8.18 -14.39
N SER A 6 -22.45 -7.02 -14.36
CA SER A 6 -22.09 -5.88 -13.52
C SER A 6 -22.28 -6.16 -12.03
N GLN A 7 -23.43 -6.73 -11.65
CA GLN A 7 -23.73 -7.07 -10.25
C GLN A 7 -22.79 -8.15 -9.68
N LYS A 8 -22.35 -9.10 -10.53
CA LYS A 8 -21.36 -10.11 -10.13
C LYS A 8 -19.96 -9.52 -9.93
N ARG A 9 -19.60 -8.47 -10.68
CA ARG A 9 -18.31 -7.76 -10.50
C ARG A 9 -18.30 -6.88 -9.25
N GLU A 10 -19.41 -6.19 -8.95
CA GLU A 10 -19.54 -5.40 -7.72
C GLU A 10 -19.52 -6.29 -6.48
N GLN A 11 -20.12 -7.48 -6.53
CA GLN A 11 -20.09 -8.43 -5.42
C GLN A 11 -18.68 -9.00 -5.16
N GLN A 12 -17.87 -9.23 -6.19
CA GLN A 12 -16.48 -9.66 -6.04
C GLN A 12 -15.57 -8.56 -5.46
N ASP A 13 -15.88 -7.29 -5.69
CA ASP A 13 -15.11 -6.17 -5.15
C ASP A 13 -15.41 -5.91 -3.64
N VAL A 14 -16.56 -6.36 -3.13
CA VAL A 14 -16.94 -6.30 -1.70
C VAL A 14 -16.34 -7.48 -0.91
N ASP A 15 -16.20 -8.65 -1.53
CA ASP A 15 -15.71 -9.87 -0.87
C ASP A 15 -14.22 -9.86 -0.54
N MET A 16 -13.42 -8.96 -1.15
CA MET A 16 -12.00 -8.79 -0.80
C MET A 16 -11.79 -7.98 0.51
N ALA A 17 -12.84 -7.38 1.05
CA ALA A 17 -12.78 -6.66 2.34
C ALA A 17 -12.96 -7.59 3.56
N SER A 18 -13.32 -8.84 3.36
CA SER A 18 -13.37 -9.86 4.42
C SER A 18 -12.18 -10.81 4.29
N ALA A 19 -11.05 -10.41 4.83
CA ALA A 19 -9.86 -11.24 4.93
C ALA A 19 -10.09 -12.35 5.94
N SER A 20 -10.50 -13.52 5.49
CA SER A 20 -10.20 -14.83 6.09
C SER A 20 -10.68 -15.97 5.16
N GLN A 21 -10.43 -15.85 3.87
CA GLN A 21 -10.48 -17.02 2.99
C GLN A 21 -9.07 -17.62 2.94
N ASP A 22 -8.92 -18.82 3.50
CA ASP A 22 -7.77 -19.71 3.34
C ASP A 22 -6.44 -19.28 4.00
N GLY A 23 -6.44 -18.65 5.19
CA GLY A 23 -5.18 -18.36 5.91
C GLY A 23 -4.34 -17.24 5.28
N LEU A 24 -4.91 -16.41 4.41
CA LEU A 24 -4.25 -15.23 3.85
C LEU A 24 -4.42 -14.03 4.78
N GLU A 25 -3.37 -13.19 4.83
CA GLU A 25 -3.37 -11.91 5.53
C GLU A 25 -3.33 -10.74 4.56
N LEU A 26 -3.70 -9.55 5.04
CA LEU A 26 -3.57 -8.28 4.33
C LEU A 26 -2.41 -7.47 4.87
N ALA A 27 -1.72 -6.75 3.98
CA ALA A 27 -0.78 -5.69 4.29
C ALA A 27 -1.09 -4.48 3.41
N THR A 28 -1.10 -3.25 3.98
CA THR A 28 -1.44 -2.05 3.24
C THR A 28 -0.41 -0.95 3.45
N PHE A 29 0.20 -0.48 2.36
CA PHE A 29 1.34 0.43 2.35
C PHE A 29 1.11 1.65 1.45
N GLY A 30 1.33 2.86 1.97
CA GLY A 30 1.46 4.09 1.20
C GLY A 30 2.92 4.54 1.19
N ALA A 31 3.52 4.63 0.02
CA ALA A 31 4.94 4.95 -0.17
C ALA A 31 5.15 5.95 -1.32
N GLY A 32 4.28 6.95 -1.46
CA GLY A 32 4.22 7.83 -2.64
C GLY A 32 3.32 7.26 -3.72
N CYS A 33 3.63 7.53 -5.00
CA CYS A 33 2.83 7.04 -6.12
C CYS A 33 2.70 5.50 -6.10
N PHE A 34 1.46 5.01 -6.03
CA PHE A 34 1.19 3.58 -5.92
C PHE A 34 1.62 2.74 -7.13
N TRP A 35 1.86 3.34 -8.30
CA TRP A 35 2.39 2.62 -9.46
C TRP A 35 3.78 2.04 -9.20
N GLY A 36 4.66 2.86 -8.61
CA GLY A 36 6.00 2.42 -8.23
C GLY A 36 5.96 1.44 -7.07
N THR A 37 5.13 1.72 -6.06
CA THR A 37 4.95 0.83 -4.91
C THR A 37 4.54 -0.57 -5.36
N GLU A 38 3.51 -0.70 -6.21
CA GLU A 38 3.09 -2.00 -6.74
C GLU A 38 4.19 -2.70 -7.54
N LYS A 39 4.86 -1.98 -8.46
CA LYS A 39 5.95 -2.54 -9.28
C LYS A 39 7.07 -3.12 -8.41
N PHE A 40 7.50 -2.40 -7.39
CA PHE A 40 8.62 -2.81 -6.55
C PHE A 40 8.28 -4.02 -5.69
N PHE A 41 7.12 -4.04 -5.03
CA PHE A 41 6.67 -5.21 -4.26
C PHE A 41 6.49 -6.45 -5.14
N ARG A 42 5.85 -6.32 -6.29
CA ARG A 42 5.67 -7.43 -7.24
C ARG A 42 7.00 -7.95 -7.78
N LYS A 43 7.97 -7.06 -8.04
CA LYS A 43 9.31 -7.46 -8.48
C LYS A 43 10.06 -8.23 -7.39
N GLN A 44 9.96 -7.78 -6.14
CA GLN A 44 10.68 -8.37 -5.00
C GLN A 44 10.11 -9.72 -4.57
N PHE A 45 8.81 -9.79 -4.41
CA PHE A 45 8.16 -10.97 -3.82
C PHE A 45 7.50 -11.90 -4.84
N GLY A 46 7.14 -11.39 -6.01
CA GLY A 46 6.64 -12.19 -7.12
C GLY A 46 5.45 -13.10 -6.74
N LYS A 47 5.64 -14.40 -6.96
CA LYS A 47 4.61 -15.43 -6.69
C LYS A 47 4.37 -15.73 -5.21
N LYS A 48 5.16 -15.15 -4.29
CA LYS A 48 4.91 -15.26 -2.85
C LYS A 48 3.71 -14.44 -2.40
N LEU A 49 3.34 -13.40 -3.19
CA LEU A 49 2.14 -12.62 -2.95
C LEU A 49 0.94 -13.31 -3.62
N ALA A 50 -0.16 -13.48 -2.90
CA ALA A 50 -1.40 -14.02 -3.45
C ALA A 50 -2.04 -13.02 -4.42
N SER A 51 -2.11 -11.73 -4.02
CA SER A 51 -2.59 -10.65 -4.91
C SER A 51 -2.03 -9.29 -4.49
N THR A 52 -2.12 -8.32 -5.42
CA THR A 52 -1.85 -6.89 -5.17
C THR A 52 -2.96 -6.06 -5.74
N MET A 53 -3.32 -4.97 -5.07
CA MET A 53 -4.33 -4.02 -5.52
C MET A 53 -3.94 -2.60 -5.11
N VAL A 54 -3.86 -1.68 -6.07
CA VAL A 54 -3.66 -0.27 -5.75
C VAL A 54 -5.00 0.41 -5.49
N GLY A 55 -4.99 1.39 -4.59
CA GLY A 55 -6.21 2.09 -4.18
C GLY A 55 -5.93 3.25 -3.25
N TYR A 56 -6.96 3.64 -2.50
CA TYR A 56 -6.96 4.81 -1.62
C TYR A 56 -7.48 4.43 -0.24
N MET A 57 -6.82 4.91 0.81
CA MET A 57 -7.20 4.62 2.19
C MET A 57 -6.82 5.77 3.14
N GLY A 58 -7.50 5.87 4.28
CA GLY A 58 -7.17 6.81 5.36
C GLY A 58 -7.99 8.08 5.41
N GLY A 59 -8.77 8.38 4.38
CA GLY A 59 -9.71 9.51 4.38
C GLY A 59 -11.13 9.10 4.78
N PRO A 60 -11.98 10.09 5.20
CA PRO A 60 -13.30 9.82 5.74
C PRO A 60 -14.40 9.63 4.68
N THR A 61 -14.12 9.90 3.42
CA THR A 61 -15.14 9.93 2.35
C THR A 61 -14.82 8.95 1.24
N LYS A 62 -15.81 8.63 0.41
CA LYS A 62 -15.58 7.81 -0.78
C LYS A 62 -14.50 8.43 -1.68
N ALA A 63 -13.50 7.64 -2.03
CA ALA A 63 -12.37 8.07 -2.83
C ALA A 63 -12.53 7.73 -4.32
N ASN A 64 -12.01 8.60 -5.16
CA ASN A 64 -11.63 8.33 -6.55
C ASN A 64 -10.39 9.15 -6.89
N TYR A 65 -9.72 8.81 -7.99
CA TYR A 65 -8.46 9.44 -8.38
C TYR A 65 -8.52 10.97 -8.42
N LEU A 66 -9.55 11.56 -9.05
CA LEU A 66 -9.64 13.01 -9.21
C LEU A 66 -9.71 13.74 -7.87
N TYR A 67 -10.53 13.24 -6.93
CA TYR A 67 -10.65 13.83 -5.60
C TYR A 67 -9.39 13.62 -4.75
N VAL A 68 -8.77 12.44 -4.83
CA VAL A 68 -7.54 12.17 -4.07
C VAL A 68 -6.39 13.06 -4.54
N CYS A 69 -6.27 13.30 -5.86
CA CYS A 69 -5.25 14.19 -6.43
C CYS A 69 -5.37 15.65 -5.98
N THR A 70 -6.54 16.08 -5.47
CA THR A 70 -6.68 17.43 -4.87
C THR A 70 -5.90 17.58 -3.56
N GLY A 71 -5.51 16.48 -2.91
CA GLY A 71 -4.91 16.47 -1.57
C GLY A 71 -5.89 16.77 -0.42
N LEU A 72 -7.16 17.08 -0.72
CA LEU A 72 -8.16 17.52 0.28
C LEU A 72 -8.90 16.35 0.95
N THR A 73 -8.81 15.14 0.41
CA THR A 73 -9.56 13.97 0.90
C THR A 73 -8.89 13.25 2.06
N ASN A 74 -7.66 13.60 2.40
CA ASN A 74 -6.81 12.90 3.37
C ASN A 74 -6.57 11.40 3.08
N HIS A 75 -6.97 10.92 1.90
CA HIS A 75 -6.59 9.58 1.46
C HIS A 75 -5.12 9.53 1.06
N ALA A 76 -4.45 8.42 1.37
CA ALA A 76 -3.18 8.06 0.75
C ALA A 76 -3.42 7.17 -0.47
N GLU A 77 -2.56 7.30 -1.47
CA GLU A 77 -2.37 6.27 -2.48
C GLU A 77 -1.69 5.07 -1.80
N VAL A 78 -2.32 3.91 -1.89
CA VAL A 78 -1.83 2.71 -1.20
C VAL A 78 -1.79 1.49 -2.11
N LEU A 79 -0.89 0.57 -1.76
CA LEU A 79 -0.86 -0.80 -2.22
C LEU A 79 -1.42 -1.70 -1.13
N GLN A 80 -2.49 -2.41 -1.40
CA GLN A 80 -2.97 -3.51 -0.58
C GLN A 80 -2.47 -4.84 -1.15
N ILE A 81 -1.87 -5.65 -0.29
CA ILE A 81 -1.29 -6.95 -0.61
C ILE A 81 -2.06 -8.02 0.16
N SER A 82 -2.45 -9.09 -0.52
CA SER A 82 -2.86 -10.34 0.13
C SER A 82 -1.69 -11.31 0.05
N PHE A 83 -1.31 -11.91 1.18
CA PHE A 83 -0.16 -12.80 1.27
C PHE A 83 -0.42 -13.99 2.20
N ASP A 84 0.29 -15.07 1.96
CA ASP A 84 0.31 -16.26 2.80
C ASP A 84 1.48 -16.13 3.79
N PRO A 85 1.21 -16.01 5.11
CA PRO A 85 2.27 -15.81 6.10
C PRO A 85 3.23 -17.00 6.22
N SER A 86 2.86 -18.16 5.68
CA SER A 86 3.78 -19.30 5.57
C SER A 86 4.81 -19.17 4.44
N LYS A 87 4.61 -18.24 3.48
CA LYS A 87 5.48 -18.01 2.32
C LYS A 87 6.29 -16.73 2.40
N VAL A 88 5.78 -15.74 3.10
CA VAL A 88 6.46 -14.46 3.32
C VAL A 88 6.00 -13.89 4.67
N GLU A 89 6.94 -13.48 5.50
CA GLU A 89 6.63 -12.86 6.78
C GLU A 89 6.20 -11.40 6.59
N TYR A 90 5.29 -10.91 7.45
CA TYR A 90 4.88 -9.51 7.44
C TYR A 90 6.06 -8.57 7.68
N SER A 91 7.01 -8.96 8.55
CA SER A 91 8.25 -8.24 8.82
C SER A 91 9.09 -8.02 7.55
N ASP A 92 9.15 -8.99 6.64
CA ASP A 92 9.86 -8.86 5.37
C ASP A 92 9.20 -7.81 4.45
N LEU A 93 7.86 -7.79 4.42
CA LEU A 93 7.10 -6.79 3.67
C LEU A 93 7.36 -5.38 4.21
N VAL A 94 7.32 -5.21 5.53
CA VAL A 94 7.58 -3.91 6.19
C VAL A 94 9.03 -3.48 6.00
N HIS A 95 9.99 -4.39 6.13
CA HIS A 95 11.40 -4.07 5.92
C HIS A 95 11.65 -3.62 4.47
N PHE A 96 11.04 -4.31 3.50
CA PHE A 96 11.15 -3.91 2.10
C PHE A 96 10.47 -2.57 1.81
N PHE A 97 9.33 -2.28 2.46
CA PHE A 97 8.67 -0.97 2.39
C PHE A 97 9.64 0.16 2.74
N PHE A 98 10.39 0.06 3.84
CA PHE A 98 11.37 1.07 4.23
C PHE A 98 12.57 1.17 3.27
N ARG A 99 12.89 0.10 2.54
CA ARG A 99 14.00 0.10 1.58
C ARG A 99 13.68 0.73 0.24
N MET A 100 12.41 0.75 -0.17
CA MET A 100 12.05 1.09 -1.55
C MET A 100 11.53 2.53 -1.72
N HIS A 101 11.46 3.32 -0.66
CA HIS A 101 11.08 4.73 -0.69
C HIS A 101 11.85 5.52 0.37
N ASP A 102 11.75 6.84 0.34
CA ASP A 102 12.31 7.71 1.38
C ASP A 102 11.27 7.92 2.48
N PRO A 103 11.43 7.30 3.67
CA PRO A 103 10.47 7.42 4.76
C PRO A 103 10.65 8.69 5.60
N THR A 104 11.58 9.60 5.24
CA THR A 104 11.92 10.80 6.03
C THR A 104 11.26 12.07 5.51
N THR A 105 10.51 12.00 4.41
CA THR A 105 9.88 13.18 3.79
C THR A 105 8.38 13.22 4.10
N LEU A 106 7.95 14.21 4.89
CA LEU A 106 6.56 14.38 5.28
C LEU A 106 5.68 14.76 4.07
N ASN A 107 4.59 14.00 3.86
CA ASN A 107 3.63 14.22 2.77
C ASN A 107 4.27 14.38 1.38
N ARG A 108 5.33 13.63 1.13
CA ARG A 108 6.11 13.73 -0.10
C ARG A 108 6.86 12.43 -0.40
N GLN A 109 7.01 12.10 -1.67
CA GLN A 109 7.96 11.09 -2.13
C GLN A 109 8.62 11.56 -3.42
N GLY A 110 9.93 11.87 -3.36
CA GLY A 110 10.64 12.43 -4.50
C GLY A 110 10.01 13.75 -4.99
N ASN A 111 9.54 13.77 -6.23
CA ASN A 111 8.87 14.93 -6.83
C ASN A 111 7.36 14.99 -6.52
N ASP A 112 6.77 13.89 -6.05
CA ASP A 112 5.35 13.84 -5.72
C ASP A 112 5.09 14.49 -4.37
N GLN A 113 4.28 15.56 -4.33
CA GLN A 113 3.96 16.34 -3.14
C GLN A 113 2.47 16.30 -2.85
N GLY A 114 2.12 16.11 -1.58
CA GLY A 114 0.75 16.08 -1.09
C GLY A 114 0.52 14.94 -0.09
N THR A 115 -0.55 15.06 0.72
CA THR A 115 -0.92 14.07 1.74
C THR A 115 -1.19 12.69 1.14
N GLN A 116 -1.62 12.63 -0.13
CA GLN A 116 -1.84 11.38 -0.87
C GLN A 116 -0.57 10.58 -1.11
N TYR A 117 0.60 11.21 -1.06
CA TYR A 117 1.91 10.57 -1.28
C TYR A 117 2.71 10.34 0.01
N ARG A 118 2.04 10.43 1.18
CA ARG A 118 2.68 10.22 2.46
C ARG A 118 3.15 8.79 2.68
N SER A 119 4.19 8.65 3.50
CA SER A 119 4.63 7.37 4.00
C SER A 119 3.70 6.88 5.11
N VAL A 120 3.02 5.75 4.90
CA VAL A 120 2.05 5.21 5.87
C VAL A 120 1.92 3.70 5.77
N ILE A 121 1.76 3.04 6.91
CA ILE A 121 1.39 1.63 7.04
C ILE A 121 0.02 1.57 7.73
N PHE A 122 -0.94 0.91 7.10
CA PHE A 122 -2.22 0.56 7.71
C PHE A 122 -2.16 -0.89 8.18
N THR A 123 -2.24 -1.12 9.48
CA THR A 123 -2.08 -2.43 10.10
C THR A 123 -3.43 -3.12 10.29
N HIS A 124 -3.50 -4.41 9.98
CA HIS A 124 -4.74 -5.20 10.01
C HIS A 124 -4.87 -6.07 11.28
N SER A 125 -3.90 -5.95 12.20
CA SER A 125 -3.95 -6.58 13.53
C SER A 125 -2.97 -5.89 14.49
N ASP A 126 -3.16 -6.12 15.80
CA ASP A 126 -2.25 -5.64 16.86
C ASP A 126 -0.84 -6.23 16.68
N GLU A 127 -0.72 -7.45 16.16
CA GLU A 127 0.57 -8.06 15.89
C GLU A 127 1.29 -7.36 14.74
N GLN A 128 0.59 -7.04 13.65
CA GLN A 128 1.15 -6.24 12.56
C GLN A 128 1.58 -4.85 13.04
N GLN A 129 0.82 -4.23 13.94
CA GLN A 129 1.20 -2.93 14.55
C GLN A 129 2.55 -3.03 15.25
N LYS A 130 2.72 -4.02 16.14
CA LYS A 130 3.97 -4.24 16.87
C LYS A 130 5.15 -4.53 15.93
N ILE A 131 4.94 -5.40 14.94
CA ILE A 131 5.98 -5.73 13.95
C ILE A 131 6.38 -4.49 13.14
N ALA A 132 5.41 -3.70 12.68
CA ALA A 132 5.70 -2.49 11.91
C ALA A 132 6.50 -1.45 12.72
N GLU A 133 6.13 -1.24 13.98
CA GLU A 133 6.84 -0.35 14.90
C GLU A 133 8.27 -0.85 15.17
N GLN A 134 8.44 -2.13 15.46
CA GLN A 134 9.75 -2.73 15.70
C GLN A 134 10.67 -2.63 14.48
N VAL A 135 10.16 -2.90 13.28
CA VAL A 135 10.95 -2.78 12.03
C VAL A 135 11.32 -1.32 11.77
N ARG A 136 10.39 -0.37 11.96
CA ARG A 136 10.68 1.07 11.86
C ARG A 136 11.84 1.47 12.79
N ASP A 137 11.77 1.07 14.04
CA ASP A 137 12.78 1.43 15.05
C ASP A 137 14.15 0.81 14.73
N ASN A 138 14.16 -0.43 14.24
CA ASN A 138 15.38 -1.08 13.77
C ASN A 138 15.99 -0.37 12.55
N VAL A 139 15.16 0.04 11.59
CA VAL A 139 15.60 0.79 10.40
C VAL A 139 16.13 2.16 10.82
N GLN A 140 15.46 2.87 11.74
CA GLN A 140 15.93 4.14 12.27
C GLN A 140 17.30 4.00 12.97
N ALA A 141 17.47 2.97 13.77
CA ALA A 141 18.72 2.72 14.51
C ALA A 141 19.87 2.23 13.62
N SER A 142 19.57 1.65 12.45
CA SER A 142 20.58 1.07 11.54
C SER A 142 21.46 2.10 10.84
N GLY A 143 21.04 3.38 10.78
CA GLY A 143 21.72 4.43 10.02
C GLY A 143 21.53 4.35 8.51
N ASN A 144 20.68 3.44 8.01
CA ASN A 144 20.41 3.30 6.57
C ASN A 144 19.51 4.41 6.01
N VAL A 145 18.80 5.15 6.89
CA VAL A 145 17.99 6.31 6.51
C VAL A 145 18.65 7.58 7.03
N ASN A 146 18.64 8.63 6.20
CA ASN A 146 19.28 9.89 6.54
C ASN A 146 18.21 10.91 7.00
N GLY A 147 17.88 10.85 8.28
CA GLY A 147 16.87 11.70 8.92
C GLY A 147 15.90 10.89 9.79
N GLU A 148 14.94 11.58 10.38
CA GLU A 148 13.89 10.96 11.20
C GLU A 148 12.83 10.33 10.30
N ILE A 149 12.45 9.08 10.60
CA ILE A 149 11.36 8.40 9.92
C ILE A 149 10.03 9.05 10.31
N VAL A 150 9.30 9.57 9.31
CA VAL A 150 7.99 10.21 9.48
C VAL A 150 6.82 9.31 9.08
N THR A 151 7.09 8.04 8.84
CA THR A 151 6.07 7.04 8.46
C THR A 151 4.99 6.95 9.53
N GLN A 152 3.73 7.15 9.12
CA GLN A 152 2.57 6.91 9.98
C GLN A 152 2.32 5.39 10.06
N ILE A 153 2.15 4.84 11.27
CA ILE A 153 1.71 3.46 11.49
C ILE A 153 0.39 3.56 12.23
N GLN A 154 -0.69 3.10 11.63
CA GLN A 154 -2.03 3.24 12.20
C GLN A 154 -2.92 2.04 11.88
N PRO A 155 -3.85 1.67 12.79
CA PRO A 155 -4.80 0.60 12.53
C PRO A 155 -5.67 0.88 11.30
N ALA A 156 -5.98 -0.16 10.56
CA ALA A 156 -6.92 -0.13 9.44
C ALA A 156 -8.39 -0.14 9.91
N ASP A 157 -8.62 -0.42 11.19
CA ASP A 157 -9.96 -0.55 11.77
C ASP A 157 -10.80 0.72 11.55
N GLY A 158 -12.01 0.51 11.04
CA GLY A 158 -12.93 1.60 10.71
C GLY A 158 -12.56 2.40 9.44
N LEU A 159 -11.45 2.09 8.80
CA LEU A 159 -11.03 2.72 7.54
C LEU A 159 -11.44 1.86 6.34
N GLN A 160 -12.00 2.50 5.31
CA GLN A 160 -12.38 1.82 4.07
C GLN A 160 -11.23 1.90 3.07
N PHE A 161 -10.86 0.74 2.49
CA PHE A 161 -10.05 0.68 1.29
C PHE A 161 -10.94 0.91 0.06
N TYR A 162 -10.57 1.86 -0.77
CA TYR A 162 -11.22 2.14 -2.05
C TYR A 162 -10.30 1.71 -3.19
N LYS A 163 -10.74 0.70 -3.93
CA LYS A 163 -9.98 0.19 -5.08
C LYS A 163 -9.75 1.29 -6.12
N GLY A 164 -8.51 1.45 -6.52
CA GLY A 164 -8.15 2.34 -7.62
C GLY A 164 -8.68 1.84 -8.96
N GLU A 165 -8.91 2.77 -9.88
CA GLU A 165 -9.50 2.50 -11.19
C GLU A 165 -8.66 1.48 -11.99
N SER A 166 -9.29 0.69 -12.83
CA SER A 166 -8.66 -0.42 -13.57
C SER A 166 -7.43 -0.01 -14.39
N LYS A 167 -7.38 1.25 -14.84
CA LYS A 167 -6.22 1.80 -15.57
C LYS A 167 -4.97 1.90 -14.69
N HIS A 168 -5.11 2.04 -13.37
CA HIS A 168 -4.02 2.17 -12.42
C HIS A 168 -3.46 0.83 -11.94
N GLN A 169 -4.26 -0.24 -11.99
CA GLN A 169 -3.83 -1.59 -11.60
C GLN A 169 -2.73 -2.09 -12.54
N ARG A 170 -1.57 -2.45 -11.98
CA ARG A 170 -0.39 -2.93 -12.71
C ARG A 170 0.05 -1.95 -13.81
N TYR A 171 -0.01 -0.64 -13.51
CA TYR A 171 0.21 0.41 -14.51
C TYR A 171 1.59 0.30 -15.17
N LEU A 172 2.66 0.13 -14.39
CA LEU A 172 4.04 0.08 -14.92
C LEU A 172 4.41 -1.25 -15.59
N GLU A 173 3.58 -2.28 -15.46
CA GLU A 173 3.70 -3.49 -16.29
C GLU A 173 3.12 -3.25 -17.69
N LYS A 174 2.01 -2.50 -17.77
CA LYS A 174 1.35 -2.12 -19.03
C LYS A 174 2.07 -0.95 -19.74
N ASN A 175 2.76 -0.11 -18.96
CA ASN A 175 3.46 1.09 -19.43
C ASN A 175 4.90 1.10 -18.87
N PRO A 176 5.83 0.29 -19.42
CA PRO A 176 7.18 0.13 -18.87
C PRO A 176 8.01 1.41 -18.80
N LEU A 177 7.72 2.39 -19.67
CA LEU A 177 8.36 3.72 -19.71
C LEU A 177 7.59 4.76 -18.87
N GLY A 178 6.56 4.36 -18.14
CA GLY A 178 5.78 5.24 -17.29
C GLY A 178 6.61 5.81 -16.14
N TYR A 179 6.11 6.91 -15.58
CA TYR A 179 6.75 7.61 -14.46
C TYR A 179 6.90 6.71 -13.23
N CYS A 180 8.11 6.67 -12.65
CA CYS A 180 8.42 5.99 -11.41
C CYS A 180 9.61 6.69 -10.72
N ASN A 181 9.39 7.20 -9.50
CA ASN A 181 10.42 7.83 -8.68
C ASN A 181 10.96 6.94 -7.55
N HIS A 182 10.50 5.69 -7.48
CA HIS A 182 10.97 4.73 -6.49
C HIS A 182 12.33 4.13 -6.85
N ARG A 183 13.11 3.84 -5.82
CA ARG A 183 14.41 3.16 -5.92
C ARG A 183 14.69 2.40 -4.63
N LEU A 184 15.64 1.50 -4.64
CA LEU A 184 16.18 0.93 -3.40
C LEU A 184 17.19 1.92 -2.81
N TYR A 185 17.06 2.18 -1.52
CA TYR A 185 17.91 3.12 -0.79
C TYR A 185 19.08 2.42 -0.12
N TYR A 186 18.89 1.14 0.24
CA TYR A 186 19.93 0.28 0.83
C TYR A 186 19.65 -1.21 0.57
#